data_1131c9400f81c46910584691b12de47a
#
_entry.id   1131c9400f81c46910584691b12de47a
#
_cell.length_a   1.000
_cell.length_b   1.000
_cell.length_c   1.000
_cell.angle_alpha   90.00
_cell.angle_beta   90.00
_cell.angle_gamma   90.00
#
_symmetry.space_group_name_H-M   'P 1'
#
loop_
_entity.id
_entity.type
_entity.pdbx_description
1 polymer ?
#
loop_
_entity_poly.entity_id
_entity_poly.type
_entity_poly.pdbx_seq_one_letter_code
_entity_poly.pdbx_strand_id
1 'polypeptide(L)'
;MPATLMLSAGLLGSMGMAKAADTLDTACRTTAECQAQVARLQGTVNGDATSALAKQQDVFYWFGRINMASTVVHVEQGIIPGPLAGRIARGVSYSIDQAAQPGGKRPTDVLQVEKIITDQVGPEGTLIHTGRSRQDIHSTLNAAQLRLEVLDFADALLTVRKRLIVLADKNVDTYVPAYTNGVQAMPISYAHYLLAFADSFERDATRIREAYARLNLSPMGTAVLANSSWSVNRERLAALLGFDGLIVNSLDAGQISTYDVPLEAASIASSTAIRVGALMQDVHVQYHQTRPWLLLGASNTYTSSAMPQKANPGVIQNTRAKATDVVASAQAATLRAHNVTPGMIDYKNTVSASGAKTFVLGVEMLQQLDGVLAALQIDPARALEELDSDWITSMELAETLQRTHGVPFRVGHHFASEIVLYARSQNLRPKEFPYEQAQRIYAEAGKKYQLEQAVLPLDEATFRATLSPANMVRTRTGTGGPQPAEVRRMLAASSAALARDQAWVQARRSRLIEAEAALNTSFLEVARKP
;
A
#
# COMPACT_ATOMS: atom_id res chain seq x y z
N MET A 1 -33.07 -26.13 34.20
CA MET A 1 -33.42 -24.71 34.26
C MET A 1 -32.29 -23.93 33.59
N PRO A 2 -32.48 -23.31 32.45
CA PRO A 2 -31.42 -22.56 31.78
C PRO A 2 -31.43 -21.09 32.21
N ALA A 3 -30.24 -20.56 32.46
CA ALA A 3 -30.00 -19.15 32.73
C ALA A 3 -29.80 -18.39 31.44
N THR A 4 -30.65 -17.40 31.23
CA THR A 4 -30.67 -16.49 30.10
C THR A 4 -29.55 -15.45 30.26
N LEU A 5 -28.61 -15.36 29.35
CA LEU A 5 -27.66 -14.24 29.22
C LEU A 5 -28.27 -13.18 28.30
N MET A 6 -28.55 -12.01 28.84
CA MET A 6 -28.88 -10.80 28.08
C MET A 6 -27.61 -10.19 27.47
N LEU A 7 -27.57 -10.04 26.15
CA LEU A 7 -26.61 -9.19 25.45
C LEU A 7 -27.09 -7.73 25.54
N SER A 8 -26.31 -6.89 26.19
CA SER A 8 -26.42 -5.44 26.07
C SER A 8 -25.61 -4.95 24.89
N ALA A 9 -26.27 -4.51 23.82
CA ALA A 9 -25.65 -3.80 22.71
C ALA A 9 -25.33 -2.36 23.15
N GLY A 10 -24.06 -2.02 23.26
CA GLY A 10 -23.58 -0.67 23.51
C GLY A 10 -23.50 0.12 22.21
N LEU A 11 -24.32 1.16 22.08
CA LEU A 11 -24.16 2.24 21.09
C LEU A 11 -22.87 3.01 21.40
N LEU A 12 -21.90 3.00 20.50
CA LEU A 12 -20.81 3.98 20.47
C LEU A 12 -20.32 4.13 19.02
N GLY A 13 -20.43 5.33 18.47
CA GLY A 13 -19.65 5.73 17.32
C GLY A 13 -20.34 6.48 16.19
N SER A 14 -21.06 7.58 16.48
CA SER A 14 -21.61 8.45 15.41
C SER A 14 -21.11 9.89 15.41
N MET A 15 -19.88 10.17 15.81
CA MET A 15 -19.37 11.57 15.89
C MET A 15 -18.07 11.87 15.13
N GLY A 16 -17.54 10.96 14.30
CA GLY A 16 -16.31 11.18 13.52
C GLY A 16 -16.48 11.39 12.02
N MET A 17 -17.67 11.17 11.48
CA MET A 17 -17.89 11.05 10.02
C MET A 17 -18.28 12.33 9.28
N ALA A 18 -18.59 13.43 9.99
CA ALA A 18 -19.17 14.62 9.35
C ALA A 18 -18.15 15.61 8.73
N LYS A 19 -16.86 15.52 9.02
CA LYS A 19 -15.85 16.51 8.57
C LYS A 19 -15.05 16.15 7.32
N ALA A 20 -15.11 14.91 6.83
CA ALA A 20 -14.43 14.53 5.59
C ALA A 20 -15.32 14.66 4.34
N ALA A 21 -16.64 14.75 4.53
CA ALA A 21 -17.62 14.86 3.45
C ALA A 21 -17.70 16.25 2.81
N ASP A 22 -17.31 17.30 3.53
CA ASP A 22 -17.54 18.68 3.09
C ASP A 22 -16.60 19.22 1.98
N THR A 23 -15.50 18.55 1.67
CA THR A 23 -14.54 19.03 0.65
C THR A 23 -14.72 18.40 -0.74
N LEU A 24 -15.52 17.36 -0.88
CA LEU A 24 -15.85 16.71 -2.17
C LEU A 24 -17.19 17.15 -2.77
N ASP A 25 -17.98 17.89 -2.01
CA ASP A 25 -19.38 18.22 -2.32
C ASP A 25 -19.58 19.33 -3.36
N THR A 26 -18.55 20.04 -3.81
CA THR A 26 -18.71 21.21 -4.67
C THR A 26 -18.74 20.94 -6.17
N ALA A 27 -18.27 19.77 -6.64
CA ALA A 27 -18.16 19.48 -8.08
C ALA A 27 -19.31 18.61 -8.65
N CYS A 28 -20.10 17.94 -7.82
CA CYS A 28 -21.04 16.89 -8.24
C CYS A 28 -22.51 17.09 -7.82
N ARG A 29 -22.94 18.31 -7.50
CA ARG A 29 -24.28 18.56 -6.90
C ARG A 29 -25.48 18.44 -7.83
N THR A 30 -25.33 18.13 -9.11
CA THR A 30 -26.41 18.33 -10.10
C THR A 30 -26.97 17.07 -10.76
N THR A 31 -26.44 15.85 -10.53
CA THR A 31 -27.05 14.62 -11.09
C THR A 31 -26.94 13.43 -10.13
N ALA A 32 -27.97 12.55 -10.14
CA ALA A 32 -27.98 11.29 -9.40
C ALA A 32 -26.79 10.37 -9.73
N GLU A 33 -26.22 10.50 -10.94
CA GLU A 33 -25.03 9.80 -11.40
C GLU A 33 -23.75 10.31 -10.70
N CYS A 34 -23.63 11.61 -10.47
CA CYS A 34 -22.54 12.19 -9.68
C CYS A 34 -22.58 11.72 -8.23
N GLN A 35 -23.75 11.58 -7.63
CA GLN A 35 -23.87 11.07 -6.26
C GLN A 35 -23.46 9.60 -6.16
N ALA A 36 -23.82 8.77 -7.13
CA ALA A 36 -23.37 7.37 -7.22
C ALA A 36 -21.85 7.29 -7.47
N GLN A 37 -21.29 8.21 -8.21
CA GLN A 37 -19.88 8.32 -8.53
C GLN A 37 -19.04 8.79 -7.33
N VAL A 38 -19.56 9.78 -6.57
CA VAL A 38 -18.98 10.23 -5.30
C VAL A 38 -19.05 9.11 -4.25
N ALA A 39 -20.14 8.36 -4.17
CA ALA A 39 -20.23 7.19 -3.30
C ALA A 39 -19.20 6.10 -3.68
N ARG A 40 -18.89 5.91 -4.97
CA ARG A 40 -17.82 5.00 -5.44
C ARG A 40 -16.43 5.50 -5.04
N LEU A 41 -16.18 6.80 -5.12
CA LEU A 41 -14.89 7.41 -4.72
C LEU A 41 -14.74 7.49 -3.20
N GLN A 42 -15.84 7.72 -2.46
CA GLN A 42 -15.85 7.71 -0.98
C GLN A 42 -15.75 6.29 -0.41
N GLY A 43 -16.19 5.29 -1.15
CA GLY A 43 -16.06 3.87 -0.81
C GLY A 43 -14.63 3.42 -0.60
N THR A 44 -13.67 4.11 -1.21
CA THR A 44 -12.23 3.82 -1.05
C THR A 44 -11.64 4.31 0.29
N VAL A 45 -12.41 5.06 1.08
CA VAL A 45 -11.93 5.67 2.34
C VAL A 45 -12.40 4.90 3.59
N ASN A 46 -13.44 4.07 3.49
CA ASN A 46 -14.01 3.32 4.61
C ASN A 46 -14.12 1.82 4.29
N GLY A 47 -13.55 0.95 5.11
CA GLY A 47 -13.49 -0.52 4.91
C GLY A 47 -14.84 -1.22 4.63
N ASP A 48 -15.95 -0.67 5.12
CA ASP A 48 -17.31 -1.12 4.78
C ASP A 48 -17.73 -0.75 3.35
N ALA A 49 -17.15 0.29 2.80
CA ALA A 49 -17.49 0.81 1.49
C ALA A 49 -16.74 0.07 0.35
N THR A 50 -15.54 -0.48 0.61
CA THR A 50 -14.88 -1.39 -0.35
C THR A 50 -15.73 -2.64 -0.57
N SER A 51 -16.35 -3.17 0.50
CA SER A 51 -17.28 -4.29 0.39
C SER A 51 -18.58 -3.92 -0.34
N ALA A 52 -19.04 -2.67 -0.22
CA ALA A 52 -20.24 -2.17 -0.91
C ALA A 52 -19.97 -1.92 -2.41
N LEU A 53 -18.80 -1.37 -2.76
CA LEU A 53 -18.40 -1.16 -4.15
C LEU A 53 -18.14 -2.50 -4.88
N ALA A 54 -17.45 -3.43 -4.22
CA ALA A 54 -17.25 -4.78 -4.73
C ALA A 54 -18.59 -5.53 -4.90
N LYS A 55 -19.57 -5.30 -4.03
CA LYS A 55 -20.93 -5.81 -4.17
C LYS A 55 -21.70 -5.15 -5.32
N GLN A 56 -21.44 -3.88 -5.63
CA GLN A 56 -22.08 -3.18 -6.76
C GLN A 56 -21.43 -3.56 -8.10
N GLN A 57 -20.13 -3.89 -8.13
CA GLN A 57 -19.41 -4.31 -9.33
C GLN A 57 -19.14 -5.82 -9.33
N ASP A 58 -20.15 -6.60 -8.96
CA ASP A 58 -20.13 -8.05 -8.98
C ASP A 58 -20.03 -8.61 -10.43
N VAL A 59 -20.00 -9.92 -10.54
CA VAL A 59 -19.96 -10.63 -11.83
C VAL A 59 -21.07 -10.18 -12.76
N PHE A 60 -22.29 -10.01 -12.25
CA PHE A 60 -23.44 -9.58 -13.05
C PHE A 60 -23.28 -8.15 -13.59
N TYR A 61 -22.76 -7.23 -12.79
CA TYR A 61 -22.46 -5.87 -13.25
C TYR A 61 -21.54 -5.90 -14.48
N TRP A 62 -20.46 -6.67 -14.40
CA TRP A 62 -19.51 -6.77 -15.51
C TRP A 62 -20.09 -7.47 -16.74
N PHE A 63 -20.96 -8.47 -16.56
CA PHE A 63 -21.70 -9.06 -17.70
C PHE A 63 -22.56 -7.99 -18.39
N GLY A 64 -23.23 -7.13 -17.61
CA GLY A 64 -23.98 -6.00 -18.15
C GLY A 64 -23.09 -5.07 -18.98
N ARG A 65 -21.94 -4.65 -18.45
CA ARG A 65 -20.98 -3.75 -19.15
C ARG A 65 -20.42 -4.38 -20.43
N ILE A 66 -20.03 -5.65 -20.37
CA ILE A 66 -19.53 -6.39 -21.54
C ILE A 66 -20.63 -6.56 -22.60
N ASN A 67 -21.87 -6.86 -22.20
CA ASN A 67 -23.01 -6.93 -23.12
C ASN A 67 -23.31 -5.60 -23.79
N MET A 68 -23.30 -4.49 -23.03
CA MET A 68 -23.46 -3.14 -23.57
C MET A 68 -22.36 -2.82 -24.60
N ALA A 69 -21.09 -3.04 -24.24
CA ALA A 69 -19.95 -2.77 -25.12
C ALA A 69 -20.01 -3.63 -26.40
N SER A 70 -20.34 -4.92 -26.28
CA SER A 70 -20.52 -5.80 -27.44
C SER A 70 -21.68 -5.35 -28.33
N THR A 71 -22.81 -4.93 -27.74
CA THR A 71 -23.94 -4.39 -28.51
C THR A 71 -23.52 -3.18 -29.32
N VAL A 72 -22.85 -2.22 -28.71
CA VAL A 72 -22.35 -1.00 -29.37
C VAL A 72 -21.44 -1.36 -30.53
N VAL A 73 -20.40 -2.14 -30.28
CA VAL A 73 -19.39 -2.48 -31.28
C VAL A 73 -19.97 -3.31 -32.42
N HIS A 74 -20.84 -4.26 -32.11
CA HIS A 74 -21.47 -5.09 -33.15
C HIS A 74 -22.47 -4.31 -34.03
N VAL A 75 -23.12 -3.29 -33.48
CA VAL A 75 -23.95 -2.37 -34.29
C VAL A 75 -23.07 -1.45 -35.14
N GLU A 76 -21.99 -0.87 -34.58
CA GLU A 76 -21.04 -0.06 -35.34
C GLU A 76 -20.42 -0.80 -36.51
N GLN A 77 -20.21 -2.11 -36.40
CA GLN A 77 -19.63 -2.97 -37.44
C GLN A 77 -20.66 -3.66 -38.35
N GLY A 78 -21.97 -3.46 -38.14
CA GLY A 78 -23.02 -4.10 -38.90
C GLY A 78 -23.22 -5.61 -38.62
N ILE A 79 -22.57 -6.15 -37.58
CA ILE A 79 -22.78 -7.53 -37.09
C ILE A 79 -24.21 -7.66 -36.55
N ILE A 80 -24.68 -6.68 -35.81
CA ILE A 80 -26.08 -6.50 -35.46
C ILE A 80 -26.69 -5.56 -36.50
N PRO A 81 -27.64 -6.05 -37.34
CA PRO A 81 -28.31 -5.22 -38.33
C PRO A 81 -29.05 -4.04 -37.68
N GLY A 82 -29.07 -2.88 -38.36
CA GLY A 82 -29.72 -1.67 -37.86
C GLY A 82 -31.13 -1.87 -37.31
N PRO A 83 -32.04 -2.59 -38.02
CA PRO A 83 -33.41 -2.84 -37.54
C PRO A 83 -33.51 -3.67 -36.26
N LEU A 84 -32.44 -4.40 -35.86
CA LEU A 84 -32.40 -5.17 -34.62
C LEU A 84 -31.71 -4.44 -33.49
N ALA A 85 -30.96 -3.38 -33.77
CA ALA A 85 -30.07 -2.72 -32.86
C ALA A 85 -30.79 -2.23 -31.58
N GLY A 86 -31.85 -1.45 -31.74
CA GLY A 86 -32.61 -0.92 -30.61
C GLY A 86 -33.32 -2.00 -29.81
N ARG A 87 -33.88 -3.02 -30.51
CA ARG A 87 -34.56 -4.16 -29.85
C ARG A 87 -33.57 -4.94 -28.96
N ILE A 88 -32.40 -5.28 -29.47
CA ILE A 88 -31.37 -6.03 -28.71
C ILE A 88 -30.84 -5.18 -27.55
N ALA A 89 -30.56 -3.89 -27.77
CA ALA A 89 -30.11 -3.02 -26.70
C ALA A 89 -31.16 -2.90 -25.58
N ARG A 90 -32.44 -2.83 -25.91
CA ARG A 90 -33.52 -2.83 -24.89
C ARG A 90 -33.58 -4.15 -24.11
N GLY A 91 -33.30 -5.30 -24.77
CA GLY A 91 -33.17 -6.58 -24.06
C GLY A 91 -32.03 -6.62 -23.07
N VAL A 92 -30.86 -6.04 -23.42
CA VAL A 92 -29.72 -5.87 -22.51
C VAL A 92 -30.10 -4.93 -21.35
N SER A 93 -30.72 -3.77 -21.63
CA SER A 93 -31.24 -2.87 -20.57
C SER A 93 -32.19 -3.60 -19.62
N TYR A 94 -33.17 -4.33 -20.17
CA TYR A 94 -34.12 -5.09 -19.36
C TYR A 94 -33.44 -6.06 -18.40
N SER A 95 -32.41 -6.78 -18.83
CA SER A 95 -31.66 -7.70 -17.96
C SER A 95 -31.00 -6.97 -16.78
N ILE A 96 -30.47 -5.76 -17.02
CA ILE A 96 -29.84 -4.93 -15.99
C ILE A 96 -30.89 -4.35 -15.04
N ASP A 97 -31.99 -3.81 -15.57
CA ASP A 97 -33.05 -3.17 -14.81
C ASP A 97 -33.79 -4.17 -13.90
N GLN A 98 -34.04 -5.39 -14.38
CA GLN A 98 -34.63 -6.45 -13.55
C GLN A 98 -33.75 -6.81 -12.37
N ALA A 99 -32.44 -6.86 -12.55
CA ALA A 99 -31.50 -7.14 -11.47
C ALA A 99 -31.35 -5.99 -10.47
N ALA A 100 -31.68 -4.76 -10.88
CA ALA A 100 -31.68 -3.57 -10.02
C ALA A 100 -32.94 -3.45 -9.13
N GLN A 101 -34.02 -4.18 -9.42
CA GLN A 101 -35.24 -4.18 -8.61
C GLN A 101 -34.98 -4.82 -7.23
N PRO A 102 -35.71 -4.41 -6.18
CA PRO A 102 -35.65 -5.07 -4.88
C PRO A 102 -35.92 -6.58 -5.02
N GLY A 103 -34.96 -7.41 -4.58
CA GLY A 103 -35.04 -8.88 -4.75
C GLY A 103 -34.72 -9.39 -6.16
N GLY A 104 -34.27 -8.52 -7.06
CA GLY A 104 -33.88 -8.88 -8.41
C GLY A 104 -32.74 -9.90 -8.44
N LYS A 105 -32.87 -10.91 -9.31
CA LYS A 105 -31.84 -11.95 -9.47
C LYS A 105 -30.65 -11.39 -10.25
N ARG A 106 -29.44 -11.69 -9.79
CA ARG A 106 -28.16 -11.33 -10.41
C ARG A 106 -27.41 -12.61 -10.80
N PRO A 107 -27.70 -13.20 -11.96
CA PRO A 107 -27.06 -14.43 -12.37
C PRO A 107 -25.53 -14.28 -12.51
N THR A 108 -24.81 -15.31 -12.08
CA THR A 108 -23.34 -15.39 -12.20
C THR A 108 -22.88 -16.27 -13.37
N ASP A 109 -23.82 -16.73 -14.18
CA ASP A 109 -23.58 -17.49 -15.41
C ASP A 109 -24.00 -16.69 -16.65
N VAL A 110 -23.11 -16.62 -17.64
CA VAL A 110 -23.30 -15.86 -18.88
C VAL A 110 -24.54 -16.31 -19.64
N LEU A 111 -24.80 -17.65 -19.70
CA LEU A 111 -25.95 -18.21 -20.44
C LEU A 111 -27.27 -17.89 -19.76
N GLN A 112 -27.29 -17.75 -18.42
CA GLN A 112 -28.50 -17.31 -17.72
C GLN A 112 -28.82 -15.85 -18.05
N VAL A 113 -27.81 -14.96 -18.15
CA VAL A 113 -28.02 -13.57 -18.58
C VAL A 113 -28.47 -13.51 -20.03
N GLU A 114 -27.84 -14.28 -20.92
CA GLU A 114 -28.24 -14.39 -22.33
C GLU A 114 -29.69 -14.88 -22.46
N LYS A 115 -30.11 -15.87 -21.67
CA LYS A 115 -31.48 -16.32 -21.63
C LYS A 115 -32.48 -15.21 -21.26
N ILE A 116 -32.18 -14.38 -20.25
CA ILE A 116 -33.04 -13.25 -19.92
C ILE A 116 -33.19 -12.30 -21.12
N ILE A 117 -32.11 -12.03 -21.83
CA ILE A 117 -32.14 -11.17 -23.02
C ILE A 117 -32.96 -11.81 -24.15
N THR A 118 -32.71 -13.07 -24.45
CA THR A 118 -33.41 -13.79 -25.55
C THR A 118 -34.89 -14.03 -25.28
N ASP A 119 -35.28 -14.22 -24.01
CA ASP A 119 -36.70 -14.31 -23.62
C ASP A 119 -37.45 -12.99 -23.92
N GLN A 120 -36.76 -11.85 -23.95
CA GLN A 120 -37.34 -10.53 -24.25
C GLN A 120 -37.33 -10.18 -25.73
N VAL A 121 -36.26 -10.55 -26.47
CA VAL A 121 -36.02 -10.03 -27.82
C VAL A 121 -35.96 -11.12 -28.90
N GLY A 122 -36.12 -12.38 -28.51
CA GLY A 122 -35.99 -13.52 -29.39
C GLY A 122 -34.53 -13.99 -29.61
N PRO A 123 -34.33 -15.02 -30.43
CA PRO A 123 -33.02 -15.64 -30.63
C PRO A 123 -31.97 -14.70 -31.22
N GLU A 124 -32.40 -13.64 -31.92
CA GLU A 124 -31.48 -12.63 -32.45
C GLU A 124 -30.69 -11.90 -31.33
N GLY A 125 -31.17 -11.94 -30.08
CA GLY A 125 -30.42 -11.45 -28.91
C GLY A 125 -29.05 -12.11 -28.79
N THR A 126 -28.86 -13.32 -29.31
CA THR A 126 -27.56 -14.02 -29.29
C THR A 126 -26.51 -13.38 -30.21
N LEU A 127 -26.88 -12.47 -31.12
CA LEU A 127 -25.91 -11.72 -31.93
C LEU A 127 -24.91 -10.92 -31.09
N ILE A 128 -25.24 -10.56 -29.83
CA ILE A 128 -24.29 -9.96 -28.91
C ILE A 128 -23.13 -10.89 -28.55
N HIS A 129 -23.30 -12.20 -28.73
CA HIS A 129 -22.30 -13.21 -28.40
C HIS A 129 -21.30 -13.47 -29.54
N THR A 130 -21.46 -12.81 -30.68
CA THR A 130 -20.58 -12.99 -31.86
C THR A 130 -19.11 -12.65 -31.49
N GLY A 131 -18.20 -13.55 -31.85
CA GLY A 131 -16.75 -13.37 -31.64
C GLY A 131 -16.30 -13.42 -30.19
N ARG A 132 -17.11 -13.91 -29.25
CA ARG A 132 -16.77 -14.06 -27.85
C ARG A 132 -17.12 -15.42 -27.27
N SER A 133 -16.59 -15.72 -26.09
CA SER A 133 -16.93 -16.94 -25.34
C SER A 133 -17.03 -16.60 -23.84
N ARG A 134 -17.53 -17.55 -23.06
CA ARG A 134 -17.50 -17.44 -21.58
C ARG A 134 -16.09 -17.14 -21.06
N GLN A 135 -15.05 -17.64 -21.73
CA GLN A 135 -13.67 -17.50 -21.27
C GLN A 135 -13.15 -16.07 -21.38
N ASP A 136 -13.25 -15.40 -22.53
CA ASP A 136 -12.77 -14.03 -22.68
C ASP A 136 -13.64 -13.04 -21.89
N ILE A 137 -14.92 -13.34 -21.69
CA ILE A 137 -15.81 -12.60 -20.79
C ILE A 137 -15.27 -12.67 -19.35
N HIS A 138 -14.97 -13.86 -18.82
CA HIS A 138 -14.43 -14.01 -17.46
C HIS A 138 -13.02 -13.45 -17.33
N SER A 139 -12.14 -13.62 -18.31
CA SER A 139 -10.81 -13.01 -18.31
C SER A 139 -10.90 -11.48 -18.24
N THR A 140 -11.85 -10.88 -18.98
CA THR A 140 -12.09 -9.43 -18.99
C THR A 140 -12.62 -8.94 -17.63
N LEU A 141 -13.60 -9.61 -17.08
CA LEU A 141 -14.16 -9.29 -15.78
C LEU A 141 -13.10 -9.38 -14.68
N ASN A 142 -12.29 -10.46 -14.66
CA ASN A 142 -11.23 -10.65 -13.66
C ASN A 142 -10.17 -9.56 -13.76
N ALA A 143 -9.74 -9.18 -14.97
CA ALA A 143 -8.81 -8.08 -15.17
C ALA A 143 -9.41 -6.72 -14.74
N ALA A 144 -10.69 -6.49 -15.04
CA ALA A 144 -11.39 -5.26 -14.65
C ALA A 144 -11.59 -5.14 -13.14
N GLN A 145 -11.86 -6.23 -12.43
CA GLN A 145 -11.94 -6.25 -10.97
C GLN A 145 -10.56 -6.05 -10.34
N LEU A 146 -9.55 -6.81 -10.79
CA LEU A 146 -8.20 -6.73 -10.23
C LEU A 146 -7.60 -5.32 -10.35
N ARG A 147 -7.82 -4.61 -11.47
CA ARG A 147 -7.33 -3.22 -11.61
C ARG A 147 -7.92 -2.27 -10.57
N LEU A 148 -9.18 -2.46 -10.16
CA LEU A 148 -9.81 -1.63 -9.13
C LEU A 148 -9.21 -1.91 -7.76
N GLU A 149 -9.00 -3.17 -7.43
CA GLU A 149 -8.39 -3.58 -6.17
C GLU A 149 -6.93 -3.11 -6.06
N VAL A 150 -6.19 -3.13 -7.17
CA VAL A 150 -4.83 -2.55 -7.24
C VAL A 150 -4.84 -1.04 -7.02
N LEU A 151 -5.82 -0.32 -7.56
CA LEU A 151 -5.97 1.12 -7.31
C LEU A 151 -6.38 1.41 -5.87
N ASP A 152 -7.26 0.60 -5.27
CA ASP A 152 -7.63 0.73 -3.85
C ASP A 152 -6.43 0.48 -2.93
N PHE A 153 -5.62 -0.52 -3.25
CA PHE A 153 -4.37 -0.76 -2.53
C PHE A 153 -3.38 0.39 -2.70
N ALA A 154 -3.26 0.95 -3.90
CA ALA A 154 -2.43 2.12 -4.14
C ALA A 154 -2.86 3.33 -3.29
N ASP A 155 -4.17 3.64 -3.23
CA ASP A 155 -4.70 4.71 -2.39
C ASP A 155 -4.39 4.50 -0.90
N ALA A 156 -4.57 3.28 -0.40
CA ALA A 156 -4.24 2.93 0.98
C ALA A 156 -2.74 3.06 1.27
N LEU A 157 -1.89 2.63 0.33
CA LEU A 157 -0.43 2.78 0.40
C LEU A 157 -0.01 4.26 0.45
N LEU A 158 -0.59 5.09 -0.41
CA LEU A 158 -0.31 6.54 -0.45
C LEU A 158 -0.79 7.25 0.82
N THR A 159 -1.88 6.78 1.44
CA THR A 159 -2.34 7.26 2.74
C THR A 159 -1.31 6.99 3.83
N VAL A 160 -0.78 5.77 3.90
CA VAL A 160 0.29 5.41 4.84
C VAL A 160 1.56 6.23 4.58
N ARG A 161 1.99 6.38 3.31
CA ARG A 161 3.14 7.24 2.97
C ARG A 161 2.95 8.68 3.44
N LYS A 162 1.76 9.26 3.20
CA LYS A 162 1.43 10.59 3.70
C LYS A 162 1.55 10.68 5.22
N ARG A 163 1.07 9.67 5.94
CA ARG A 163 1.18 9.61 7.41
C ARG A 163 2.64 9.61 7.86
N LEU A 164 3.48 8.76 7.26
CA LEU A 164 4.90 8.69 7.57
C LEU A 164 5.61 10.01 7.33
N ILE A 165 5.34 10.69 6.21
CA ILE A 165 5.91 12.00 5.88
C ILE A 165 5.47 13.06 6.90
N VAL A 166 4.18 13.10 7.28
CA VAL A 166 3.67 14.05 8.29
C VAL A 166 4.29 13.80 9.67
N LEU A 167 4.46 12.54 10.06
CA LEU A 167 5.14 12.19 11.32
C LEU A 167 6.62 12.53 11.25
N ALA A 168 7.28 12.32 10.12
CA ALA A 168 8.69 12.67 9.93
C ALA A 168 8.89 14.18 10.04
N ASP A 169 8.06 15.00 9.41
CA ASP A 169 8.15 16.47 9.48
C ASP A 169 8.09 16.99 10.91
N LYS A 170 7.27 16.38 11.76
CA LYS A 170 7.16 16.74 13.18
C LYS A 170 8.36 16.31 14.04
N ASN A 171 9.19 15.39 13.53
CA ASN A 171 10.24 14.72 14.31
C ASN A 171 11.65 14.87 13.72
N VAL A 172 11.89 15.94 12.95
CA VAL A 172 13.20 16.22 12.34
C VAL A 172 14.30 16.33 13.39
N ASP A 173 14.00 16.99 14.51
CA ASP A 173 14.91 17.23 15.61
C ASP A 173 14.69 16.29 16.83
N THR A 174 13.89 15.23 16.66
CA THR A 174 13.72 14.17 17.66
C THR A 174 14.76 13.07 17.40
N TYR A 175 15.73 12.94 18.29
CA TYR A 175 16.81 11.97 18.17
C TYR A 175 16.47 10.65 18.85
N VAL A 176 16.74 9.55 18.18
CA VAL A 176 16.42 8.19 18.62
C VAL A 176 17.58 7.24 18.37
N PRO A 177 17.69 6.13 19.12
CA PRO A 177 18.68 5.11 18.84
C PRO A 177 18.31 4.29 17.59
N ALA A 178 19.28 4.08 16.72
CA ALA A 178 19.25 3.06 15.68
C ALA A 178 19.99 1.82 16.15
N TYR A 179 19.50 0.65 15.77
CA TYR A 179 20.00 -0.64 16.21
C TYR A 179 20.57 -1.46 15.05
N THR A 180 21.62 -2.20 15.33
CA THR A 180 22.14 -3.25 14.46
C THR A 180 22.26 -4.54 15.27
N ASN A 181 21.81 -5.66 14.73
CA ASN A 181 21.77 -6.96 15.44
C ASN A 181 21.09 -6.88 16.83
N GLY A 182 20.10 -5.98 16.99
CA GLY A 182 19.44 -5.77 18.27
C GLY A 182 20.23 -4.94 19.28
N VAL A 183 21.43 -4.46 18.91
CA VAL A 183 22.30 -3.63 19.77
C VAL A 183 22.23 -2.18 19.31
N GLN A 184 22.13 -1.26 20.27
CA GLN A 184 22.15 0.17 20.03
C GLN A 184 23.48 0.57 19.35
N ALA A 185 23.39 1.22 18.19
CA ALA A 185 24.56 1.47 17.34
C ALA A 185 24.87 2.95 17.17
N MET A 186 23.90 3.76 16.73
CA MET A 186 24.10 5.16 16.40
C MET A 186 22.85 5.99 16.71
N PRO A 187 22.99 7.29 17.02
CA PRO A 187 21.85 8.20 17.06
C PRO A 187 21.43 8.58 15.62
N ILE A 188 20.12 8.63 15.39
CA ILE A 188 19.52 9.17 14.17
C ILE A 188 18.36 10.10 14.52
N SER A 189 17.82 10.87 13.57
CA SER A 189 16.52 11.51 13.80
C SER A 189 15.39 10.51 13.55
N TYR A 190 14.31 10.63 14.30
CA TYR A 190 13.12 9.80 14.08
C TYR A 190 12.50 10.04 12.70
N ALA A 191 12.62 11.27 12.18
CA ALA A 191 12.25 11.57 10.80
C ALA A 191 13.04 10.76 9.78
N HIS A 192 14.34 10.60 9.96
CA HIS A 192 15.20 9.79 9.08
C HIS A 192 14.74 8.33 9.05
N TYR A 193 14.39 7.77 10.21
CA TYR A 193 13.82 6.43 10.34
C TYR A 193 12.50 6.29 9.58
N LEU A 194 11.54 7.21 9.78
CA LEU A 194 10.24 7.17 9.13
C LEU A 194 10.33 7.33 7.61
N LEU A 195 11.23 8.19 7.13
CA LEU A 195 11.47 8.39 5.71
C LEU A 195 12.00 7.14 5.02
N ALA A 196 12.82 6.33 5.69
CA ALA A 196 13.30 5.06 5.13
C ALA A 196 12.15 4.10 4.80
N PHE A 197 11.08 4.06 5.61
CA PHE A 197 9.86 3.32 5.29
C PHE A 197 9.02 4.01 4.21
N ALA A 198 8.90 5.34 4.24
CA ALA A 198 8.21 6.09 3.18
C ALA A 198 8.84 5.83 1.80
N ASP A 199 10.16 5.83 1.70
CA ASP A 199 10.91 5.51 0.48
C ASP A 199 10.72 4.06 0.03
N SER A 200 10.60 3.13 0.98
CA SER A 200 10.31 1.73 0.65
C SER A 200 8.93 1.57 0.00
N PHE A 201 7.92 2.28 0.51
CA PHE A 201 6.57 2.30 -0.05
C PHE A 201 6.48 3.13 -1.35
N GLU A 202 7.37 4.10 -1.57
CA GLU A 202 7.50 4.76 -2.87
C GLU A 202 7.94 3.77 -3.96
N ARG A 203 8.89 2.88 -3.65
CA ARG A 203 9.28 1.80 -4.57
C ARG A 203 8.11 0.88 -4.91
N ASP A 204 7.21 0.61 -3.94
CA ASP A 204 6.00 -0.17 -4.21
C ASP A 204 5.01 0.60 -5.10
N ALA A 205 4.82 1.90 -4.89
CA ALA A 205 4.00 2.72 -5.78
C ALA A 205 4.53 2.71 -7.22
N THR A 206 5.85 2.71 -7.39
CA THR A 206 6.49 2.56 -8.70
C THR A 206 6.18 1.20 -9.34
N ARG A 207 6.34 0.10 -8.58
CA ARG A 207 6.00 -1.26 -9.05
C ARG A 207 4.53 -1.38 -9.43
N ILE A 208 3.63 -0.77 -8.65
CA ILE A 208 2.18 -0.74 -8.95
C ILE A 208 1.93 -0.05 -10.29
N ARG A 209 2.54 1.11 -10.55
CA ARG A 209 2.39 1.81 -11.84
C ARG A 209 2.85 0.97 -13.02
N GLU A 210 3.98 0.29 -12.88
CA GLU A 210 4.56 -0.57 -13.90
C GLU A 210 3.69 -1.83 -14.14
N ALA A 211 3.23 -2.46 -13.07
CA ALA A 211 2.33 -3.62 -13.15
C ALA A 211 0.96 -3.23 -13.74
N TYR A 212 0.44 -2.06 -13.39
CA TYR A 212 -0.84 -1.57 -13.90
C TYR A 212 -0.85 -1.42 -15.43
N ALA A 213 0.26 -1.04 -16.02
CA ALA A 213 0.38 -0.95 -17.48
C ALA A 213 0.20 -2.31 -18.18
N ARG A 214 0.58 -3.41 -17.53
CA ARG A 214 0.37 -4.79 -18.03
C ARG A 214 -1.02 -5.31 -17.66
N LEU A 215 -1.50 -4.95 -16.48
CA LEU A 215 -2.80 -5.37 -15.96
C LEU A 215 -3.97 -4.75 -16.73
N ASN A 216 -3.87 -3.47 -17.13
CA ASN A 216 -4.99 -2.75 -17.76
C ASN A 216 -5.02 -2.95 -19.28
N LEU A 217 -4.74 -4.17 -19.74
CA LEU A 217 -4.89 -4.61 -21.13
C LEU A 217 -6.10 -5.55 -21.29
N SER A 218 -6.90 -5.33 -22.35
CA SER A 218 -8.15 -6.04 -22.56
C SER A 218 -7.93 -7.42 -23.21
N PRO A 219 -8.45 -8.51 -22.64
CA PRO A 219 -8.55 -9.80 -23.29
C PRO A 219 -9.82 -9.97 -24.13
N MET A 220 -10.77 -9.02 -24.13
CA MET A 220 -12.09 -9.15 -24.72
C MET A 220 -12.06 -9.32 -26.25
N GLY A 221 -12.99 -10.13 -26.76
CA GLY A 221 -13.16 -10.36 -28.20
C GLY A 221 -12.16 -11.34 -28.81
N THR A 222 -11.57 -12.21 -27.98
CA THR A 222 -10.63 -13.26 -28.40
C THR A 222 -11.28 -14.64 -28.56
N ALA A 223 -12.56 -14.71 -28.29
CA ALA A 223 -13.26 -15.98 -28.14
C ALA A 223 -12.56 -16.89 -27.13
N VAL A 224 -12.17 -18.11 -27.45
CA VAL A 224 -11.59 -19.03 -26.43
C VAL A 224 -10.08 -19.20 -26.53
N LEU A 225 -9.52 -19.44 -27.69
CA LEU A 225 -8.10 -19.78 -27.90
C LEU A 225 -7.48 -19.07 -29.11
N ALA A 226 -8.14 -19.19 -30.25
CA ALA A 226 -7.60 -18.85 -31.57
C ALA A 226 -8.38 -17.71 -32.27
N ASN A 227 -9.11 -16.90 -31.49
CA ASN A 227 -10.02 -15.91 -32.03
C ASN A 227 -11.19 -16.52 -32.79
N SER A 228 -11.92 -15.75 -33.58
CA SER A 228 -13.06 -16.18 -34.37
C SER A 228 -12.91 -15.72 -35.81
N SER A 229 -13.78 -16.21 -36.69
CA SER A 229 -13.87 -15.74 -38.08
C SER A 229 -14.49 -14.34 -38.22
N TRP A 230 -15.01 -13.79 -37.16
CA TRP A 230 -15.54 -12.42 -37.11
C TRP A 230 -14.46 -11.43 -36.76
N SER A 231 -14.29 -10.40 -37.59
CA SER A 231 -13.35 -9.31 -37.34
C SER A 231 -13.97 -8.28 -36.36
N VAL A 232 -14.10 -8.66 -35.10
CA VAL A 232 -14.61 -7.75 -34.04
C VAL A 232 -13.59 -6.69 -33.72
N ASN A 233 -14.01 -5.41 -33.61
CA ASN A 233 -13.15 -4.28 -33.22
C ASN A 233 -12.82 -4.38 -31.72
N ARG A 234 -11.74 -5.07 -31.39
CA ARG A 234 -11.28 -5.29 -30.03
C ARG A 234 -10.76 -4.00 -29.37
N GLU A 235 -10.17 -3.09 -30.16
CA GLU A 235 -9.71 -1.77 -29.67
C GLU A 235 -10.89 -0.96 -29.15
N ARG A 236 -12.01 -0.95 -29.88
CA ARG A 236 -13.22 -0.26 -29.45
C ARG A 236 -13.84 -0.89 -28.21
N LEU A 237 -13.87 -2.22 -28.12
CA LEU A 237 -14.28 -2.93 -26.91
C LEU A 237 -13.42 -2.55 -25.71
N ALA A 238 -12.08 -2.53 -25.88
CA ALA A 238 -11.15 -2.17 -24.83
C ALA A 238 -11.38 -0.73 -24.34
N ALA A 239 -11.53 0.22 -25.25
CA ALA A 239 -11.80 1.62 -24.92
C ALA A 239 -13.09 1.79 -24.13
N LEU A 240 -14.20 1.18 -24.55
CA LEU A 240 -15.50 1.22 -23.87
C LEU A 240 -15.50 0.56 -22.50
N LEU A 241 -14.64 -0.44 -22.29
CA LEU A 241 -14.47 -1.12 -21.00
C LEU A 241 -13.37 -0.51 -20.14
N GLY A 242 -12.74 0.60 -20.56
CA GLY A 242 -11.75 1.37 -19.80
C GLY A 242 -10.36 0.74 -19.74
N PHE A 243 -10.02 -0.14 -20.67
CA PHE A 243 -8.66 -0.66 -20.83
C PHE A 243 -7.78 0.30 -21.64
N ASP A 244 -6.47 0.26 -21.41
CA ASP A 244 -5.49 1.12 -22.11
C ASP A 244 -5.06 0.55 -23.45
N GLY A 245 -5.33 -0.75 -23.71
CA GLY A 245 -4.95 -1.44 -24.94
C GLY A 245 -5.40 -2.88 -24.92
N LEU A 246 -4.80 -3.71 -25.77
CA LEU A 246 -5.13 -5.12 -25.94
C LEU A 246 -4.01 -6.05 -25.49
N ILE A 247 -4.39 -7.22 -24.97
CA ILE A 247 -3.55 -8.41 -25.05
C ILE A 247 -3.75 -8.96 -26.46
N VAL A 248 -2.75 -8.77 -27.31
CA VAL A 248 -2.89 -8.97 -28.77
C VAL A 248 -3.10 -10.44 -29.11
N ASN A 249 -2.27 -11.32 -28.58
CA ASN A 249 -2.36 -12.76 -28.84
C ASN A 249 -3.57 -13.35 -28.10
N SER A 250 -4.51 -13.97 -28.85
CA SER A 250 -5.75 -14.50 -28.28
C SER A 250 -5.53 -15.68 -27.31
N LEU A 251 -4.49 -16.47 -27.53
CA LEU A 251 -4.12 -17.55 -26.61
C LEU A 251 -3.55 -16.98 -25.31
N ASP A 252 -2.70 -15.96 -25.40
CA ASP A 252 -2.18 -15.24 -24.23
C ASP A 252 -3.32 -14.60 -23.44
N ALA A 253 -4.17 -13.83 -24.09
CA ALA A 253 -5.32 -13.14 -23.50
C ALA A 253 -6.24 -14.03 -22.67
N GLY A 254 -6.47 -15.27 -23.15
CA GLY A 254 -7.35 -16.21 -22.47
C GLY A 254 -6.63 -17.19 -21.53
N GLN A 255 -5.34 -17.45 -21.74
CA GLN A 255 -4.68 -18.62 -21.15
C GLN A 255 -3.45 -18.32 -20.31
N ILE A 256 -2.65 -17.31 -20.65
CA ILE A 256 -1.38 -17.03 -19.98
C ILE A 256 -1.50 -15.81 -19.07
N SER A 257 -1.90 -14.66 -19.61
CA SER A 257 -2.05 -13.41 -18.84
C SER A 257 -3.08 -13.51 -17.71
N THR A 258 -3.98 -14.46 -17.77
CA THR A 258 -4.99 -14.70 -16.72
C THR A 258 -4.41 -15.26 -15.42
N TYR A 259 -3.17 -15.72 -15.41
CA TYR A 259 -2.51 -16.16 -14.19
C TYR A 259 -1.17 -15.44 -13.90
N ASP A 260 -0.34 -15.09 -14.89
CA ASP A 260 0.93 -14.43 -14.64
C ASP A 260 0.75 -12.98 -14.16
N VAL A 261 -0.18 -12.22 -14.74
CA VAL A 261 -0.48 -10.85 -14.34
C VAL A 261 -1.00 -10.74 -12.89
N PRO A 262 -2.00 -11.54 -12.46
CA PRO A 262 -2.39 -11.57 -11.05
C PRO A 262 -1.27 -11.98 -10.08
N LEU A 263 -0.35 -12.87 -10.49
CA LEU A 263 0.79 -13.27 -9.67
C LEU A 263 1.79 -12.13 -9.51
N GLU A 264 2.14 -11.43 -10.59
CA GLU A 264 3.00 -10.25 -10.52
C GLU A 264 2.42 -9.24 -9.53
N ALA A 265 1.14 -8.91 -9.69
CA ALA A 265 0.46 -7.96 -8.82
C ALA A 265 0.46 -8.41 -7.34
N ALA A 266 0.09 -9.67 -7.06
CA ALA A 266 0.08 -10.22 -5.70
C ALA A 266 1.47 -10.21 -5.05
N SER A 267 2.56 -10.37 -5.82
CA SER A 267 3.92 -10.30 -5.32
C SER A 267 4.28 -8.92 -4.75
N ILE A 268 3.72 -7.85 -5.33
CA ILE A 268 3.92 -6.47 -4.84
C ILE A 268 3.27 -6.31 -3.47
N ALA A 269 2.01 -6.73 -3.33
CA ALA A 269 1.30 -6.66 -2.05
C ALA A 269 1.98 -7.51 -0.96
N SER A 270 2.48 -8.71 -1.31
CA SER A 270 3.27 -9.56 -0.41
C SER A 270 4.56 -8.87 0.05
N SER A 271 5.30 -8.25 -0.87
CA SER A 271 6.51 -7.49 -0.54
C SER A 271 6.22 -6.32 0.40
N THR A 272 5.12 -5.59 0.18
CA THR A 272 4.65 -4.52 1.07
C THR A 272 4.35 -5.08 2.47
N ALA A 273 3.62 -6.19 2.55
CA ALA A 273 3.23 -6.81 3.81
C ALA A 273 4.43 -7.25 4.67
N ILE A 274 5.49 -7.77 4.05
CA ILE A 274 6.73 -8.13 4.76
C ILE A 274 7.33 -6.89 5.44
N ARG A 275 7.36 -5.73 4.78
CA ARG A 275 7.87 -4.50 5.40
C ARG A 275 6.95 -3.93 6.46
N VAL A 276 5.63 -4.04 6.29
CA VAL A 276 4.66 -3.71 7.34
C VAL A 276 4.91 -4.58 8.59
N GLY A 277 5.08 -5.88 8.38
CA GLY A 277 5.41 -6.81 9.48
C GLY A 277 6.71 -6.44 10.19
N ALA A 278 7.76 -6.06 9.44
CA ALA A 278 9.03 -5.62 10.01
C ALA A 278 8.88 -4.33 10.83
N LEU A 279 8.19 -3.32 10.29
CA LEU A 279 7.91 -2.06 11.02
C LEU A 279 7.13 -2.33 12.31
N MET A 280 6.09 -3.17 12.26
CA MET A 280 5.31 -3.51 13.44
C MET A 280 6.13 -4.28 14.47
N GLN A 281 7.03 -5.14 14.05
CA GLN A 281 7.94 -5.84 14.96
C GLN A 281 8.91 -4.87 15.62
N ASP A 282 9.48 -3.93 14.88
CA ASP A 282 10.42 -2.95 15.40
C ASP A 282 9.76 -2.02 16.43
N VAL A 283 8.54 -1.53 16.14
CA VAL A 283 7.74 -0.78 17.11
C VAL A 283 7.41 -1.64 18.34
N HIS A 284 7.08 -2.93 18.15
CA HIS A 284 6.72 -3.82 19.25
C HIS A 284 7.89 -4.12 20.19
N VAL A 285 9.12 -4.18 19.69
CA VAL A 285 10.33 -4.38 20.51
C VAL A 285 10.48 -3.27 21.57
N GLN A 286 10.01 -2.05 21.31
CA GLN A 286 10.03 -0.96 22.30
C GLN A 286 9.25 -1.31 23.58
N TYR A 287 8.19 -2.12 23.48
CA TYR A 287 7.40 -2.57 24.62
C TYR A 287 8.12 -3.56 25.54
N HIS A 288 9.28 -4.09 25.15
CA HIS A 288 10.13 -4.91 26.00
C HIS A 288 11.01 -4.07 26.93
N GLN A 289 11.13 -2.76 26.68
CA GLN A 289 11.89 -1.87 27.54
C GLN A 289 11.11 -1.55 28.81
N THR A 290 11.81 -1.40 29.93
CA THR A 290 11.20 -0.99 31.21
C THR A 290 10.56 0.40 31.11
N ARG A 291 11.20 1.30 30.36
CA ARG A 291 10.75 2.66 30.07
C ARG A 291 10.88 2.92 28.56
N PRO A 292 9.90 2.51 27.76
CA PRO A 292 9.95 2.73 26.32
C PRO A 292 9.85 4.23 25.97
N TRP A 293 10.52 4.61 24.89
CA TRP A 293 10.45 5.98 24.35
C TRP A 293 9.41 6.12 23.22
N LEU A 294 8.86 5.01 22.71
CA LEU A 294 7.83 4.96 21.67
C LEU A 294 6.71 4.04 22.12
N LEU A 295 5.50 4.56 22.22
CA LEU A 295 4.31 3.86 22.69
C LEU A 295 3.09 4.22 21.85
N LEU A 296 2.04 3.44 21.97
CA LEU A 296 0.69 3.83 21.53
C LEU A 296 0.04 4.71 22.58
N GLY A 297 -0.78 5.66 22.14
CA GLY A 297 -1.67 6.40 23.05
C GLY A 297 -2.63 5.44 23.78
N ALA A 298 -3.01 5.81 25.01
CA ALA A 298 -3.78 4.96 25.91
C ALA A 298 -5.10 4.43 25.30
N SER A 299 -5.76 5.22 24.44
CA SER A 299 -7.00 4.82 23.74
C SER A 299 -6.80 3.69 22.72
N ASN A 300 -5.56 3.37 22.35
CA ASN A 300 -5.19 2.35 21.37
C ASN A 300 -4.56 1.11 22.00
N THR A 301 -4.68 0.98 23.31
CA THR A 301 -4.23 -0.17 24.10
C THR A 301 -5.42 -0.73 24.89
N TYR A 302 -5.32 -1.99 25.32
CA TYR A 302 -6.30 -2.56 26.24
C TYR A 302 -5.65 -3.00 27.55
N THR A 303 -6.41 -2.86 28.65
CA THR A 303 -5.93 -3.15 30.01
C THR A 303 -5.92 -4.66 30.25
N SER A 304 -4.95 -5.14 31.02
CA SER A 304 -4.94 -6.51 31.52
C SER A 304 -6.01 -6.70 32.61
N SER A 305 -6.71 -7.84 32.61
CA SER A 305 -7.68 -8.18 33.65
C SER A 305 -7.05 -8.48 35.02
N ALA A 306 -5.75 -8.78 35.05
CA ALA A 306 -5.03 -9.18 36.26
C ALA A 306 -3.96 -8.18 36.68
N MET A 307 -3.42 -7.40 35.73
CA MET A 307 -2.29 -6.49 35.97
C MET A 307 -2.69 -5.06 35.57
N PRO A 308 -3.09 -4.20 36.52
CA PRO A 308 -3.67 -2.89 36.20
C PRO A 308 -2.70 -1.92 35.51
N GLN A 309 -1.39 -2.07 35.68
CA GLN A 309 -0.38 -1.26 35.02
C GLN A 309 -0.10 -1.67 33.58
N LYS A 310 -0.64 -2.81 33.10
CA LYS A 310 -0.30 -3.39 31.80
C LYS A 310 -1.24 -2.88 30.70
N ALA A 311 -0.70 -2.06 29.80
CA ALA A 311 -1.37 -1.58 28.59
C ALA A 311 -0.90 -2.42 27.38
N ASN A 312 -1.78 -3.21 26.80
CA ASN A 312 -1.45 -4.15 25.73
C ASN A 312 -1.59 -3.49 24.35
N PRO A 313 -0.57 -3.53 23.47
CA PRO A 313 -0.60 -2.95 22.13
C PRO A 313 -1.24 -3.90 21.10
N GLY A 314 -2.51 -4.32 21.32
CA GLY A 314 -3.20 -5.31 20.52
C GLY A 314 -3.27 -4.96 19.03
N VAL A 315 -3.42 -3.68 18.69
CA VAL A 315 -3.48 -3.21 17.30
C VAL A 315 -2.18 -3.48 16.53
N ILE A 316 -1.01 -3.46 17.19
CA ILE A 316 0.28 -3.82 16.57
C ILE A 316 0.27 -5.31 16.20
N GLN A 317 -0.17 -6.18 17.11
CA GLN A 317 -0.25 -7.62 16.87
C GLN A 317 -1.25 -7.93 15.75
N ASN A 318 -2.41 -7.28 15.76
CA ASN A 318 -3.43 -7.47 14.73
C ASN A 318 -2.92 -7.03 13.34
N THR A 319 -2.20 -5.91 13.25
CA THR A 319 -1.59 -5.45 12.00
C THR A 319 -0.54 -6.45 11.49
N ARG A 320 0.29 -7.02 12.38
CA ARG A 320 1.23 -8.10 12.01
C ARG A 320 0.52 -9.36 11.51
N ALA A 321 -0.54 -9.79 12.19
CA ALA A 321 -1.34 -10.93 11.76
C ALA A 321 -1.94 -10.68 10.36
N LYS A 322 -2.48 -9.49 10.13
CA LYS A 322 -3.02 -9.11 8.82
C LYS A 322 -1.94 -9.10 7.73
N ALA A 323 -0.72 -8.64 8.04
CA ALA A 323 0.41 -8.72 7.12
C ALA A 323 0.76 -10.19 6.76
N THR A 324 0.67 -11.09 7.73
CA THR A 324 0.84 -12.55 7.49
C THR A 324 -0.26 -13.08 6.56
N ASP A 325 -1.52 -12.66 6.73
CA ASP A 325 -2.64 -13.07 5.87
C ASP A 325 -2.41 -12.65 4.40
N VAL A 326 -1.89 -11.44 4.18
CA VAL A 326 -1.51 -10.96 2.83
C VAL A 326 -0.44 -11.84 2.21
N VAL A 327 0.64 -12.11 2.95
CA VAL A 327 1.73 -13.00 2.48
C VAL A 327 1.19 -14.41 2.17
N ALA A 328 0.38 -14.98 3.06
CA ALA A 328 -0.21 -16.30 2.89
C ALA A 328 -1.14 -16.36 1.65
N SER A 329 -1.93 -15.31 1.42
CA SER A 329 -2.81 -15.22 0.24
C SER A 329 -2.01 -15.16 -1.07
N ALA A 330 -0.92 -14.38 -1.13
CA ALA A 330 -0.03 -14.31 -2.28
C ALA A 330 0.67 -15.65 -2.56
N GLN A 331 1.13 -16.33 -1.49
CA GLN A 331 1.71 -17.67 -1.60
C GLN A 331 0.68 -18.69 -2.11
N ALA A 332 -0.56 -18.63 -1.64
CA ALA A 332 -1.63 -19.49 -2.12
C ALA A 332 -1.89 -19.28 -3.62
N ALA A 333 -1.86 -18.03 -4.12
CA ALA A 333 -1.97 -17.74 -5.55
C ALA A 333 -0.82 -18.39 -6.34
N THR A 334 0.42 -18.25 -5.85
CA THR A 334 1.61 -18.85 -6.47
C THR A 334 1.52 -20.38 -6.53
N LEU A 335 1.15 -21.03 -5.42
CA LEU A 335 1.00 -22.48 -5.36
C LEU A 335 -0.11 -23.00 -6.28
N ARG A 336 -1.21 -22.24 -6.41
CA ARG A 336 -2.30 -22.59 -7.34
C ARG A 336 -1.92 -22.43 -8.81
N ALA A 337 -1.05 -21.48 -9.15
CA ALA A 337 -0.57 -21.28 -10.50
C ALA A 337 0.45 -22.34 -10.96
N HIS A 338 1.09 -23.02 -10.00
CA HIS A 338 2.12 -24.01 -10.30
C HIS A 338 1.53 -25.21 -11.05
N ASN A 339 2.19 -25.61 -12.14
CA ASN A 339 1.80 -26.74 -13.01
C ASN A 339 0.40 -26.64 -13.67
N VAL A 340 -0.13 -25.45 -13.87
CA VAL A 340 -1.39 -25.25 -14.60
C VAL A 340 -1.08 -25.10 -16.08
N THR A 341 -1.50 -26.06 -16.90
CA THR A 341 -1.34 -25.98 -18.35
C THR A 341 -2.32 -24.97 -18.98
N PRO A 342 -1.97 -24.37 -20.14
CA PRO A 342 -2.96 -23.65 -20.95
C PRO A 342 -4.21 -24.50 -21.21
N GLY A 343 -5.41 -23.91 -21.14
CA GLY A 343 -6.69 -24.61 -21.34
C GLY A 343 -7.43 -25.00 -20.06
N MET A 344 -6.81 -24.93 -18.88
CA MET A 344 -7.45 -25.24 -17.59
C MET A 344 -8.17 -24.01 -17.00
N ILE A 345 -9.24 -23.58 -17.66
CA ILE A 345 -9.95 -22.32 -17.44
C ILE A 345 -10.47 -22.18 -16.01
N ASP A 346 -11.17 -23.19 -15.50
CA ASP A 346 -11.80 -23.13 -14.17
C ASP A 346 -10.75 -23.04 -13.07
N TYR A 347 -9.61 -23.70 -13.25
CA TYR A 347 -8.51 -23.62 -12.31
C TYR A 347 -7.85 -22.23 -12.28
N LYS A 348 -7.73 -21.57 -13.45
CA LYS A 348 -7.18 -20.19 -13.54
C LYS A 348 -8.05 -19.17 -12.81
N ASN A 349 -9.36 -19.35 -12.81
CA ASN A 349 -10.26 -18.50 -12.04
C ASN A 349 -9.92 -18.55 -10.54
N THR A 350 -9.45 -19.68 -10.02
CA THR A 350 -9.01 -19.77 -8.62
C THR A 350 -7.71 -19.03 -8.34
N VAL A 351 -6.81 -18.93 -9.33
CA VAL A 351 -5.58 -18.12 -9.24
C VAL A 351 -5.92 -16.64 -9.23
N SER A 352 -6.75 -16.19 -10.18
CA SER A 352 -7.21 -14.80 -10.24
C SER A 352 -7.92 -14.37 -8.96
N ALA A 353 -8.83 -15.18 -8.43
CA ALA A 353 -9.53 -14.90 -7.18
C ALA A 353 -8.58 -14.81 -5.97
N SER A 354 -7.51 -15.62 -5.95
CA SER A 354 -6.50 -15.54 -4.88
C SER A 354 -5.66 -14.29 -4.98
N GLY A 355 -5.29 -13.88 -6.21
CA GLY A 355 -4.59 -12.62 -6.47
C GLY A 355 -5.42 -11.43 -6.00
N ALA A 356 -6.68 -11.37 -6.39
CA ALA A 356 -7.63 -10.35 -5.99
C ALA A 356 -7.77 -10.27 -4.45
N LYS A 357 -7.98 -11.40 -3.79
CA LYS A 357 -8.07 -11.47 -2.32
C LYS A 357 -6.84 -10.89 -1.62
N THR A 358 -5.66 -11.03 -2.21
CA THR A 358 -4.41 -10.49 -1.65
C THR A 358 -4.47 -8.97 -1.52
N PHE A 359 -5.08 -8.27 -2.50
CA PHE A 359 -5.23 -6.81 -2.44
C PHE A 359 -6.28 -6.37 -1.43
N VAL A 360 -7.41 -7.06 -1.32
CA VAL A 360 -8.43 -6.78 -0.30
C VAL A 360 -7.82 -6.85 1.10
N LEU A 361 -7.10 -7.94 1.40
CA LEU A 361 -6.38 -8.08 2.67
C LEU A 361 -5.27 -7.03 2.83
N GLY A 362 -4.61 -6.65 1.73
CA GLY A 362 -3.59 -5.61 1.71
C GLY A 362 -4.13 -4.23 2.05
N VAL A 363 -5.30 -3.86 1.56
CA VAL A 363 -6.00 -2.61 1.92
C VAL A 363 -6.32 -2.59 3.41
N GLU A 364 -6.90 -3.66 3.94
CA GLU A 364 -7.19 -3.78 5.38
C GLU A 364 -5.92 -3.65 6.23
N MET A 365 -4.83 -4.31 5.82
CA MET A 365 -3.52 -4.21 6.50
C MET A 365 -3.00 -2.77 6.52
N LEU A 366 -3.05 -2.07 5.38
CA LEU A 366 -2.56 -0.69 5.27
C LEU A 366 -3.44 0.30 6.06
N GLN A 367 -4.75 0.09 6.11
CA GLN A 367 -5.65 0.87 6.95
C GLN A 367 -5.35 0.67 8.45
N GLN A 368 -5.09 -0.57 8.88
CA GLN A 368 -4.66 -0.85 10.25
C GLN A 368 -3.30 -0.21 10.55
N LEU A 369 -2.35 -0.27 9.62
CA LEU A 369 -1.05 0.40 9.76
C LEU A 369 -1.19 1.92 9.90
N ASP A 370 -2.03 2.56 9.09
CA ASP A 370 -2.30 4.00 9.22
C ASP A 370 -2.85 4.35 10.61
N GLY A 371 -3.76 3.52 11.13
CA GLY A 371 -4.30 3.66 12.49
C GLY A 371 -3.22 3.50 13.57
N VAL A 372 -2.32 2.53 13.44
CA VAL A 372 -1.19 2.36 14.37
C VAL A 372 -0.28 3.57 14.32
N LEU A 373 0.13 4.02 13.14
CA LEU A 373 1.00 5.18 12.96
C LEU A 373 0.38 6.47 13.52
N ALA A 374 -0.94 6.63 13.35
CA ALA A 374 -1.66 7.77 13.94
C ALA A 374 -1.69 7.75 15.47
N ALA A 375 -1.61 6.56 16.06
CA ALA A 375 -1.67 6.35 17.51
C ALA A 375 -0.29 6.38 18.20
N LEU A 376 0.80 6.35 17.43
CA LEU A 376 2.15 6.37 17.97
C LEU A 376 2.44 7.70 18.68
N GLN A 377 2.99 7.59 19.88
CA GLN A 377 3.49 8.69 20.70
C GLN A 377 4.96 8.46 21.00
N ILE A 378 5.77 9.46 20.73
CA ILE A 378 7.20 9.47 21.04
C ILE A 378 7.44 10.39 22.22
N ASP A 379 8.31 9.95 23.15
CA ASP A 379 8.88 10.77 24.21
C ASP A 379 10.32 11.15 23.83
N PRO A 380 10.56 12.36 23.31
CA PRO A 380 11.89 12.79 22.88
C PRO A 380 12.90 12.85 24.02
N ALA A 381 12.45 13.19 25.23
CA ALA A 381 13.32 13.28 26.39
C ALA A 381 13.80 11.88 26.80
N ARG A 382 12.89 10.92 26.84
CA ARG A 382 13.22 9.52 27.15
C ARG A 382 14.10 8.89 26.06
N ALA A 383 13.85 9.20 24.77
CA ALA A 383 14.71 8.74 23.68
C ALA A 383 16.14 9.28 23.81
N LEU A 384 16.28 10.55 24.20
CA LEU A 384 17.60 11.15 24.45
C LEU A 384 18.28 10.54 25.67
N GLU A 385 17.53 10.26 26.75
CA GLU A 385 18.05 9.55 27.93
C GLU A 385 18.60 8.18 27.55
N GLU A 386 17.89 7.45 26.66
CA GLU A 386 18.34 6.16 26.14
C GLU A 386 19.65 6.28 25.37
N LEU A 387 19.77 7.30 24.50
CA LEU A 387 20.98 7.59 23.75
C LEU A 387 22.17 7.98 24.65
N ASP A 388 21.91 8.70 25.74
CA ASP A 388 22.93 9.12 26.72
C ASP A 388 23.34 7.98 27.68
N SER A 389 22.67 6.83 27.64
CA SER A 389 22.92 5.74 28.57
C SER A 389 24.09 4.83 28.18
N ASP A 390 24.47 4.81 26.90
CA ASP A 390 25.59 3.98 26.40
C ASP A 390 26.53 4.82 25.49
N TRP A 391 27.63 4.22 25.11
CA TRP A 391 28.77 4.83 24.39
C TRP A 391 28.61 4.82 22.86
N ILE A 392 27.40 5.04 22.37
CA ILE A 392 27.05 5.01 20.95
C ILE A 392 27.71 6.12 20.11
N THR A 393 28.22 7.15 20.78
CA THR A 393 28.91 8.28 20.15
C THR A 393 30.43 8.06 20.03
N SER A 394 30.95 6.92 20.46
CA SER A 394 32.40 6.63 20.42
C SER A 394 33.02 6.73 19.02
N MET A 395 32.26 6.43 17.97
CA MET A 395 32.69 6.62 16.58
C MET A 395 32.93 8.10 16.24
N GLU A 396 32.10 9.02 16.73
CA GLU A 396 32.25 10.45 16.47
C GLU A 396 33.56 10.98 17.04
N LEU A 397 34.00 10.44 18.17
CA LEU A 397 35.29 10.79 18.77
C LEU A 397 36.46 10.46 17.81
N ALA A 398 36.46 9.24 17.23
CA ALA A 398 37.47 8.81 16.27
C ALA A 398 37.44 9.63 14.99
N GLU A 399 36.23 9.89 14.46
CA GLU A 399 36.06 10.67 13.24
C GLU A 399 36.43 12.15 13.41
N THR A 400 36.12 12.74 14.56
CA THR A 400 36.50 14.12 14.85
C THR A 400 38.02 14.26 14.93
N LEU A 401 38.71 13.36 15.62
CA LEU A 401 40.17 13.34 15.65
C LEU A 401 40.78 13.25 14.24
N GLN A 402 40.21 12.40 13.37
CA GLN A 402 40.67 12.28 11.99
C GLN A 402 40.38 13.55 11.18
N ARG A 403 39.15 14.02 11.20
CA ARG A 403 38.65 15.11 10.36
C ARG A 403 39.31 16.45 10.71
N THR A 404 39.49 16.73 12.00
CA THR A 404 39.96 18.05 12.46
C THR A 404 41.44 18.10 12.77
N HIS A 405 42.07 16.97 13.09
CA HIS A 405 43.47 16.92 13.53
C HIS A 405 44.35 15.93 12.74
N GLY A 406 43.82 15.31 11.70
CA GLY A 406 44.54 14.38 10.84
C GLY A 406 45.01 13.10 11.55
N VAL A 407 44.49 12.80 12.74
CA VAL A 407 44.83 11.56 13.44
C VAL A 407 44.29 10.36 12.68
N PRO A 408 45.11 9.35 12.36
CA PRO A 408 44.66 8.17 11.63
C PRO A 408 43.46 7.51 12.34
N PHE A 409 42.45 7.13 11.59
CA PHE A 409 41.20 6.59 12.13
C PHE A 409 41.42 5.43 13.11
N ARG A 410 42.37 4.53 12.82
CA ARG A 410 42.66 3.40 13.71
C ARG A 410 43.18 3.80 15.08
N VAL A 411 43.91 4.91 15.17
CA VAL A 411 44.38 5.47 16.43
C VAL A 411 43.21 6.05 17.21
N GLY A 412 42.38 6.87 16.53
CA GLY A 412 41.15 7.43 17.14
C GLY A 412 40.18 6.34 17.58
N HIS A 413 40.00 5.28 16.81
CA HIS A 413 39.16 4.13 17.16
C HIS A 413 39.70 3.38 18.39
N HIS A 414 41.02 3.12 18.44
CA HIS A 414 41.64 2.49 19.62
C HIS A 414 41.46 3.36 20.87
N PHE A 415 41.72 4.66 20.75
CA PHE A 415 41.49 5.61 21.83
C PHE A 415 40.03 5.56 22.33
N ALA A 416 39.05 5.62 21.42
CA ALA A 416 37.65 5.50 21.78
C ALA A 416 37.31 4.14 22.43
N SER A 417 37.93 3.06 21.98
CA SER A 417 37.76 1.71 22.58
C SER A 417 38.26 1.69 24.04
N GLU A 418 39.45 2.24 24.30
CA GLU A 418 40.01 2.30 25.66
C GLU A 418 39.18 3.19 26.60
N ILE A 419 38.63 4.32 26.09
CA ILE A 419 37.66 5.13 26.81
C ILE A 419 36.44 4.30 27.24
N VAL A 420 35.85 3.56 26.29
CA VAL A 420 34.67 2.70 26.55
C VAL A 420 35.00 1.59 27.56
N LEU A 421 36.14 0.96 27.45
CA LEU A 421 36.58 -0.10 28.37
C LEU A 421 36.76 0.49 29.80
N TYR A 422 37.46 1.61 29.92
CA TYR A 422 37.61 2.29 31.21
C TYR A 422 36.26 2.70 31.79
N ALA A 423 35.43 3.37 31.00
CA ALA A 423 34.12 3.83 31.43
C ALA A 423 33.23 2.70 31.96
N ARG A 424 33.20 1.57 31.24
CA ARG A 424 32.45 0.39 31.69
C ARG A 424 33.00 -0.20 32.97
N SER A 425 34.33 -0.22 33.17
CA SER A 425 34.96 -0.71 34.41
C SER A 425 34.61 0.17 35.61
N GLN A 426 34.35 1.45 35.39
CA GLN A 426 34.01 2.45 36.42
C GLN A 426 32.49 2.74 36.46
N ASN A 427 31.67 2.09 35.63
CA ASN A 427 30.24 2.34 35.50
C ASN A 427 29.90 3.82 35.18
N LEU A 428 30.72 4.47 34.33
CA LEU A 428 30.55 5.87 33.93
C LEU A 428 29.73 5.98 32.66
N ARG A 429 28.81 6.93 32.62
CA ARG A 429 28.12 7.36 31.39
C ARG A 429 28.98 8.34 30.57
N PRO A 430 28.73 8.54 29.29
CA PRO A 430 29.50 9.46 28.44
C PRO A 430 29.68 10.87 29.06
N LYS A 431 28.61 11.44 29.60
CA LYS A 431 28.62 12.78 30.22
C LYS A 431 29.46 12.87 31.50
N GLU A 432 29.69 11.76 32.17
CA GLU A 432 30.40 11.68 33.47
C GLU A 432 31.90 11.41 33.29
N PHE A 433 32.35 11.16 32.06
CA PHE A 433 33.73 10.76 31.79
C PHE A 433 34.71 11.89 32.08
N PRO A 434 35.75 11.65 32.93
CA PRO A 434 36.73 12.69 33.29
C PRO A 434 37.63 13.02 32.09
N TYR A 435 37.72 14.32 31.73
CA TYR A 435 38.54 14.76 30.61
C TYR A 435 40.04 14.46 30.82
N GLU A 436 40.54 14.66 32.05
CA GLU A 436 41.93 14.29 32.39
C GLU A 436 42.24 12.81 32.13
N GLN A 437 41.26 11.94 32.38
CA GLN A 437 41.43 10.50 32.06
C GLN A 437 41.47 10.26 30.57
N ALA A 438 40.69 11.00 29.78
CA ALA A 438 40.77 10.93 28.33
C ALA A 438 42.16 11.35 27.81
N GLN A 439 42.75 12.40 28.36
CA GLN A 439 44.12 12.83 28.05
C GLN A 439 45.14 11.72 28.32
N ARG A 440 45.02 11.04 29.46
CA ARG A 440 45.92 9.93 29.83
C ARG A 440 45.79 8.76 28.85
N ILE A 441 44.56 8.35 28.55
CA ILE A 441 44.29 7.24 27.61
C ILE A 441 44.81 7.59 26.21
N TYR A 442 44.64 8.84 25.76
CA TYR A 442 45.17 9.27 24.47
C TYR A 442 46.71 9.24 24.43
N ALA A 443 47.36 9.67 25.50
CA ALA A 443 48.82 9.62 25.61
C ALA A 443 49.35 8.17 25.49
N GLU A 444 48.71 7.21 26.10
CA GLU A 444 49.08 5.79 26.00
C GLU A 444 48.83 5.24 24.57
N ALA A 445 47.68 5.60 23.95
CA ALA A 445 47.42 5.26 22.55
C ALA A 445 48.46 5.88 21.61
N GLY A 446 48.87 7.14 21.85
CA GLY A 446 49.91 7.81 21.09
C GLY A 446 51.27 7.11 21.16
N LYS A 447 51.68 6.67 22.37
CA LYS A 447 52.88 5.86 22.55
C LYS A 447 52.81 4.55 21.77
N LYS A 448 51.70 3.83 21.86
CA LYS A 448 51.49 2.55 21.17
C LYS A 448 51.61 2.66 19.65
N TYR A 449 51.11 3.76 19.09
CA TYR A 449 51.15 3.99 17.64
C TYR A 449 52.28 4.91 17.19
N GLN A 450 53.19 5.27 18.09
CA GLN A 450 54.39 6.12 17.83
C GLN A 450 54.01 7.46 17.17
N LEU A 451 52.98 8.10 17.68
CA LEU A 451 52.58 9.44 17.23
C LEU A 451 53.63 10.47 17.64
N GLU A 452 53.93 11.43 16.75
CA GLU A 452 54.81 12.57 17.06
C GLU A 452 54.30 13.42 18.22
N GLN A 453 52.99 13.54 18.37
CA GLN A 453 52.31 14.24 19.44
C GLN A 453 51.40 13.29 20.21
N ALA A 454 51.76 12.94 21.42
CA ALA A 454 50.99 12.11 22.33
C ALA A 454 50.05 12.94 23.28
N VAL A 455 49.74 14.17 22.91
CA VAL A 455 48.82 15.04 23.61
C VAL A 455 47.48 15.03 22.89
N LEU A 456 46.38 14.81 23.61
CA LEU A 456 45.03 14.85 23.05
C LEU A 456 44.78 16.24 22.42
N PRO A 457 44.57 16.31 21.09
CA PRO A 457 44.42 17.58 20.39
C PRO A 457 43.03 18.22 20.55
N LEU A 458 42.10 17.55 21.22
CA LEU A 458 40.78 18.07 21.54
C LEU A 458 40.83 18.80 22.89
N ASP A 459 40.30 20.02 22.97
CA ASP A 459 39.99 20.62 24.26
C ASP A 459 38.79 19.94 24.94
N GLU A 460 38.54 20.24 26.21
CA GLU A 460 37.46 19.61 26.96
C GLU A 460 36.07 19.86 26.32
N ALA A 461 35.81 21.06 25.82
CA ALA A 461 34.53 21.42 25.21
C ALA A 461 34.26 20.60 23.95
N THR A 462 35.28 20.47 23.09
CA THR A 462 35.22 19.66 21.88
C THR A 462 35.09 18.16 22.20
N PHE A 463 35.88 17.67 23.18
CA PHE A 463 35.77 16.30 23.66
C PHE A 463 34.32 15.99 24.12
N ARG A 464 33.75 16.86 24.99
CA ARG A 464 32.37 16.69 25.45
C ARG A 464 31.34 16.76 24.30
N ALA A 465 31.58 17.61 23.31
CA ALA A 465 30.71 17.70 22.15
C ALA A 465 30.70 16.39 21.35
N THR A 466 31.82 15.68 21.21
CA THR A 466 31.87 14.39 20.52
C THR A 466 31.08 13.28 21.23
N LEU A 467 30.85 13.43 22.55
CA LEU A 467 30.05 12.50 23.33
C LEU A 467 28.54 12.81 23.31
N SER A 468 28.13 13.88 22.62
CA SER A 468 26.72 14.28 22.49
C SER A 468 26.04 13.59 21.33
N PRO A 469 24.95 12.81 21.56
CA PRO A 469 24.15 12.23 20.47
C PRO A 469 23.62 13.27 19.48
N ALA A 470 23.14 14.41 19.98
CA ALA A 470 22.65 15.51 19.14
C ALA A 470 23.77 16.11 18.26
N ASN A 471 24.98 16.24 18.78
CA ASN A 471 26.13 16.69 18.01
C ASN A 471 26.49 15.66 16.92
N MET A 472 26.54 14.38 17.27
CA MET A 472 26.83 13.31 16.32
C MET A 472 25.84 13.30 15.15
N VAL A 473 24.54 13.49 15.39
CA VAL A 473 23.55 13.61 14.30
C VAL A 473 23.85 14.81 13.40
N ARG A 474 24.15 15.99 14.00
CA ARG A 474 24.44 17.21 13.23
C ARG A 474 25.71 17.12 12.39
N THR A 475 26.70 16.37 12.82
CA THR A 475 27.96 16.17 12.06
C THR A 475 27.86 15.18 10.90
N ARG A 476 26.76 14.43 10.79
CA ARG A 476 26.51 13.49 9.68
C ARG A 476 26.02 14.25 8.43
N THR A 477 26.90 15.02 7.81
CA THR A 477 26.58 15.92 6.69
C THR A 477 26.57 15.25 5.33
N GLY A 478 26.89 13.96 5.26
CA GLY A 478 26.84 13.17 4.02
C GLY A 478 25.42 13.06 3.47
N THR A 479 25.30 12.90 2.15
CA THR A 479 24.03 12.70 1.45
C THR A 479 23.28 11.52 2.03
N GLY A 480 22.00 11.71 2.36
CA GLY A 480 21.15 10.69 2.99
C GLY A 480 21.37 10.54 4.50
N GLY A 481 22.19 11.40 5.12
CA GLY A 481 22.45 11.38 6.56
C GLY A 481 21.25 11.91 7.39
N PRO A 482 21.27 11.66 8.72
CA PRO A 482 20.17 12.03 9.62
C PRO A 482 20.18 13.49 10.07
N GLN A 483 21.11 14.33 9.60
CA GLN A 483 21.18 15.72 10.01
C GLN A 483 19.98 16.54 9.50
N PRO A 484 19.49 17.56 10.26
CA PRO A 484 18.20 18.19 9.98
C PRO A 484 18.03 18.78 8.58
N ALA A 485 19.09 19.40 8.00
CA ALA A 485 18.98 20.00 6.66
C ALA A 485 18.81 18.94 5.58
N GLU A 486 19.53 17.82 5.68
CA GLU A 486 19.42 16.71 4.75
C GLU A 486 18.08 15.97 4.90
N VAL A 487 17.59 15.79 6.13
CA VAL A 487 16.27 15.24 6.41
C VAL A 487 15.16 16.10 5.80
N ARG A 488 15.25 17.44 5.91
CA ARG A 488 14.28 18.35 5.27
C ARG A 488 14.34 18.26 3.75
N ARG A 489 15.53 18.08 3.17
CA ARG A 489 15.68 17.84 1.71
C ARG A 489 14.99 16.53 1.29
N MET A 490 15.20 15.43 2.05
CA MET A 490 14.53 14.14 1.80
C MET A 490 13.02 14.24 1.99
N LEU A 491 12.53 14.96 3.00
CA LEU A 491 11.09 15.24 3.20
C LEU A 491 10.47 15.92 1.99
N ALA A 492 11.12 16.96 1.46
CA ALA A 492 10.62 17.67 0.28
C ALA A 492 10.56 16.73 -0.96
N ALA A 493 11.59 15.90 -1.17
CA ALA A 493 11.64 14.95 -2.26
C ALA A 493 10.53 13.88 -2.14
N SER A 494 10.35 13.30 -0.94
CA SER A 494 9.32 12.29 -0.67
C SER A 494 7.90 12.86 -0.81
N SER A 495 7.68 14.11 -0.37
CA SER A 495 6.40 14.82 -0.55
C SER A 495 6.07 15.07 -2.03
N ALA A 496 7.06 15.48 -2.83
CA ALA A 496 6.88 15.68 -4.26
C ALA A 496 6.60 14.35 -4.99
N ALA A 497 7.26 13.27 -4.60
CA ALA A 497 7.00 11.93 -5.12
C ALA A 497 5.60 11.45 -4.76
N LEU A 498 5.16 11.64 -3.51
CA LEU A 498 3.80 11.33 -3.08
C LEU A 498 2.74 12.05 -3.92
N ALA A 499 2.92 13.35 -4.17
CA ALA A 499 1.99 14.14 -4.98
C ALA A 499 1.89 13.61 -6.43
N ARG A 500 3.01 13.20 -7.04
CA ARG A 500 3.02 12.57 -8.38
C ARG A 500 2.26 11.25 -8.39
N ASP A 501 2.46 10.41 -7.37
CA ASP A 501 1.79 9.11 -7.29
C ASP A 501 0.29 9.26 -7.04
N GLN A 502 -0.13 10.23 -6.21
CA GLN A 502 -1.54 10.56 -6.00
C GLN A 502 -2.20 11.06 -7.29
N ALA A 503 -1.53 11.94 -8.04
CA ALA A 503 -2.03 12.43 -9.32
C ALA A 503 -2.17 11.27 -10.34
N TRP A 504 -1.25 10.31 -10.35
CA TRP A 504 -1.34 9.15 -11.22
C TRP A 504 -2.56 8.28 -10.88
N VAL A 505 -2.78 7.93 -9.61
CA VAL A 505 -3.96 7.13 -9.20
C VAL A 505 -5.24 7.85 -9.58
N GLN A 506 -5.34 9.15 -9.29
CA GLN A 506 -6.50 9.95 -9.65
C GLN A 506 -6.76 9.96 -11.17
N ALA A 507 -5.72 10.12 -11.98
CA ALA A 507 -5.85 10.08 -13.44
C ALA A 507 -6.36 8.71 -13.93
N ARG A 508 -5.91 7.59 -13.33
CA ARG A 508 -6.42 6.25 -13.69
C ARG A 508 -7.90 6.10 -13.34
N ARG A 509 -8.32 6.55 -12.15
CA ARG A 509 -9.72 6.52 -11.75
C ARG A 509 -10.61 7.40 -12.64
N SER A 510 -10.19 8.61 -12.94
CA SER A 510 -10.92 9.51 -13.86
C SER A 510 -11.13 8.86 -15.23
N ARG A 511 -10.09 8.22 -15.77
CA ARG A 511 -10.19 7.52 -17.06
C ARG A 511 -11.22 6.35 -17.03
N LEU A 512 -11.29 5.60 -15.93
CA LEU A 512 -12.30 4.54 -15.81
C LEU A 512 -13.72 5.11 -15.77
N ILE A 513 -13.91 6.22 -15.09
CA ILE A 513 -15.18 6.95 -15.03
C ILE A 513 -15.58 7.48 -16.41
N GLU A 514 -14.66 8.09 -17.14
CA GLU A 514 -14.87 8.59 -18.49
C GLU A 514 -15.25 7.47 -19.46
N ALA A 515 -14.57 6.31 -19.37
CA ALA A 515 -14.90 5.15 -20.19
C ALA A 515 -16.32 4.60 -19.88
N GLU A 516 -16.70 4.56 -18.61
CA GLU A 516 -18.05 4.14 -18.20
C GLU A 516 -19.12 5.13 -18.76
N ALA A 517 -18.87 6.42 -18.66
CA ALA A 517 -19.76 7.44 -19.22
C ALA A 517 -19.89 7.32 -20.74
N ALA A 518 -18.77 7.11 -21.44
CA ALA A 518 -18.75 6.90 -22.89
C ALA A 518 -19.53 5.64 -23.29
N LEU A 519 -19.36 4.53 -22.56
CA LEU A 519 -20.12 3.31 -22.80
C LEU A 519 -21.61 3.54 -22.63
N ASN A 520 -22.02 4.18 -21.54
CA ASN A 520 -23.43 4.48 -21.27
C ASN A 520 -24.05 5.33 -22.37
N THR A 521 -23.34 6.38 -22.81
CA THR A 521 -23.79 7.27 -23.88
C THR A 521 -23.96 6.52 -25.20
N SER A 522 -22.92 5.81 -25.65
CA SER A 522 -22.96 5.07 -26.91
C SER A 522 -24.04 3.97 -26.89
N PHE A 523 -24.22 3.29 -25.75
CA PHE A 523 -25.25 2.28 -25.63
C PHE A 523 -26.67 2.84 -25.66
N LEU A 524 -26.91 3.99 -24.99
CA LEU A 524 -28.23 4.65 -25.03
C LEU A 524 -28.57 5.16 -26.44
N GLU A 525 -27.60 5.60 -27.22
CA GLU A 525 -27.79 5.96 -28.62
C GLU A 525 -28.28 4.75 -29.44
N VAL A 526 -27.70 3.58 -29.20
CA VAL A 526 -28.16 2.32 -29.85
C VAL A 526 -29.56 1.94 -29.37
N ALA A 527 -29.86 2.03 -28.09
CA ALA A 527 -31.16 1.65 -27.52
C ALA A 527 -32.32 2.53 -28.01
N ARG A 528 -32.03 3.77 -28.43
CA ARG A 528 -33.03 4.72 -29.02
C ARG A 528 -33.35 4.43 -30.49
N LYS A 529 -32.59 3.59 -31.17
CA LYS A 529 -32.92 3.19 -32.54
C LYS A 529 -34.24 2.43 -32.56
N PRO A 530 -35.02 2.58 -33.63
CA PRO A 530 -36.32 1.94 -33.74
C PRO A 530 -36.27 0.40 -33.68
#